data_28824de3d9d831333101455cb6f8204b
#
_entry.id   28824de3d9d831333101455cb6f8204b
#
_cell.length_a   1.000
_cell.length_b   1.000
_cell.length_c   1.000
_cell.angle_alpha   90.00
_cell.angle_beta   90.00
_cell.angle_gamma   90.00
#
_symmetry.space_group_name_H-M   'P 1'
#
loop_
_entity.id
_entity.type
_entity.pdbx_description
1 polymer ?
#
loop_
_entity_poly.entity_id
_entity_poly.type
_entity_poly.pdbx_seq_one_letter_code
_entity_poly.pdbx_strand_id
1 'polypeptide(L)'
;MKKNTKRVLLLTIFFIFYYLFVTKGCKFLYCSVLDWNCQHYLIPDYFRKLFYETGKLLPNFALNLGGGQNIYNLSYYGFLSPVILISYLLPFVSMKNYIIISSILLIYFSVILFYKWISTKFDDKMSFISTVIFLLSTPLLFHTHRHIMFINYMPFLILGLIGVDKYFEQNKKSLLTLSVFLIIMSSYFFSVGALVGIVIYGIYIYIKRNDNITFKSFLIAGFK
;
A
#
# COMPACT_ATOMS: atom_id res chain seq x y z
N MET A 1 -16.53 25.61 9.08
CA MET A 1 -15.75 24.44 8.61
C MET A 1 -16.51 23.17 8.96
N LYS A 2 -16.85 22.31 7.97
CA LYS A 2 -17.59 21.07 8.23
C LYS A 2 -16.81 20.19 9.22
N LYS A 3 -17.50 19.45 10.10
CA LYS A 3 -16.91 18.60 11.16
C LYS A 3 -15.80 17.67 10.65
N ASN A 4 -16.01 17.05 9.48
CA ASN A 4 -15.01 16.20 8.82
C ASN A 4 -13.71 16.94 8.45
N THR A 5 -13.78 18.21 8.05
CA THR A 5 -12.59 19.01 7.70
C THR A 5 -11.69 19.24 8.90
N LYS A 6 -12.29 19.48 10.10
CA LYS A 6 -11.52 19.65 11.34
C LYS A 6 -10.76 18.36 11.70
N ARG A 7 -11.41 17.19 11.56
CA ARG A 7 -10.78 15.90 11.87
C ARG A 7 -9.66 15.54 10.90
N VAL A 8 -9.88 15.78 9.63
CA VAL A 8 -8.82 15.59 8.62
C VAL A 8 -7.63 16.49 8.92
N LEU A 9 -7.85 17.75 9.29
CA LEU A 9 -6.77 18.66 9.68
C LEU A 9 -6.02 18.15 10.93
N LEU A 10 -6.74 17.68 11.96
CA LEU A 10 -6.12 17.09 13.15
C LEU A 10 -5.31 15.83 12.82
N LEU A 11 -5.82 14.94 11.96
CA LEU A 11 -5.09 13.76 11.50
C LEU A 11 -3.84 14.16 10.71
N THR A 12 -3.90 15.19 9.88
CA THR A 12 -2.74 15.71 9.15
C THR A 12 -1.67 16.23 10.11
N ILE A 13 -2.06 17.04 11.11
CA ILE A 13 -1.14 17.54 12.14
C ILE A 13 -0.55 16.37 12.91
N PHE A 14 -1.37 15.41 13.34
CA PHE A 14 -0.92 14.22 14.05
C PHE A 14 0.06 13.38 13.20
N PHE A 15 -0.23 13.22 11.90
CA PHE A 15 0.65 12.52 10.96
C PHE A 15 2.01 13.22 10.84
N ILE A 16 2.04 14.54 10.76
CA ILE A 16 3.30 15.32 10.72
C ILE A 16 4.11 15.07 12.00
N PHE A 17 3.49 15.17 13.18
CA PHE A 17 4.17 14.90 14.44
C PHE A 17 4.65 13.46 14.54
N TYR A 18 3.81 12.49 14.14
CA TYR A 18 4.18 11.08 14.07
C TYR A 18 5.44 10.89 13.21
N TYR A 19 5.43 11.45 12.00
CA TYR A 19 6.53 11.30 11.07
C TYR A 19 7.82 11.94 11.63
N LEU A 20 7.74 13.14 12.16
CA LEU A 20 8.88 13.82 12.79
C LEU A 20 9.42 13.06 14.01
N PHE A 21 8.53 12.48 14.82
CA PHE A 21 8.92 11.67 15.98
C PHE A 21 9.63 10.39 15.57
N VAL A 22 9.05 9.64 14.63
CA VAL A 22 9.62 8.37 14.14
C VAL A 22 10.97 8.60 13.47
N THR A 23 11.13 9.72 12.76
CA THR A 23 12.38 10.03 12.04
C THR A 23 13.46 10.65 12.92
N LYS A 24 13.10 11.37 14.01
CA LYS A 24 14.04 12.01 14.92
C LYS A 24 14.91 11.01 15.70
N GLY A 25 14.38 9.83 16.02
CA GLY A 25 15.09 8.77 16.74
C GLY A 25 16.13 8.04 15.88
N CYS A 26 16.16 8.28 14.58
CA CYS A 26 16.98 7.56 13.64
C CYS A 26 18.10 8.45 13.11
N LYS A 27 19.35 8.15 13.53
CA LYS A 27 20.56 8.75 12.92
C LYS A 27 20.59 8.53 11.39
N PHE A 28 19.89 7.52 10.92
CA PHE A 28 19.77 7.16 9.52
C PHE A 28 18.29 6.87 9.22
N LEU A 29 17.60 7.79 8.57
CA LEU A 29 16.30 7.58 7.96
C LEU A 29 16.37 6.34 7.05
N TYR A 30 15.46 5.38 7.29
CA TYR A 30 15.36 4.15 6.48
C TYR A 30 16.52 3.16 6.69
N CYS A 31 16.95 3.03 7.95
CA CYS A 31 18.18 2.40 8.42
C CYS A 31 18.24 0.89 8.37
N SER A 32 18.10 0.29 7.24
CA SER A 32 18.87 -0.92 6.97
C SER A 32 20.05 -0.50 6.10
N VAL A 33 21.23 -0.38 6.70
CA VAL A 33 22.44 0.04 5.96
C VAL A 33 22.68 -0.89 4.77
N LEU A 34 22.42 -2.20 4.96
CA LEU A 34 22.56 -3.19 3.90
C LEU A 34 21.41 -3.12 2.90
N ASP A 35 20.16 -3.34 3.37
CA ASP A 35 19.04 -3.49 2.44
C ASP A 35 18.68 -2.19 1.71
N TRP A 36 18.61 -1.05 2.45
CA TRP A 36 18.26 0.22 1.84
C TRP A 36 19.31 0.70 0.84
N ASN A 37 20.56 0.72 1.26
CA ASN A 37 21.65 1.26 0.45
C ASN A 37 22.12 0.33 -0.66
N CYS A 38 21.90 -0.99 -0.52
CA CYS A 38 22.36 -1.97 -1.50
C CYS A 38 21.25 -2.49 -2.42
N GLN A 39 19.96 -2.36 -2.03
CA GLN A 39 18.86 -3.01 -2.75
C GLN A 39 17.65 -2.08 -2.98
N HIS A 40 17.06 -1.50 -1.93
CA HIS A 40 15.70 -0.96 -1.98
C HIS A 40 15.54 0.25 -2.92
N TYR A 41 16.56 1.08 -3.10
CA TYR A 41 16.47 2.16 -4.07
C TYR A 41 17.40 1.95 -5.29
N LEU A 42 18.49 1.19 -5.14
CA LEU A 42 19.42 0.95 -6.23
C LEU A 42 18.81 0.05 -7.31
N ILE A 43 18.09 -1.01 -6.92
CA ILE A 43 17.45 -1.91 -7.88
C ILE A 43 16.32 -1.20 -8.64
N PRO A 44 15.39 -0.47 -8.02
CA PRO A 44 14.44 0.37 -8.75
C PRO A 44 15.11 1.45 -9.63
N ASP A 45 16.22 2.06 -9.18
CA ASP A 45 16.98 3.00 -10.02
C ASP A 45 17.56 2.32 -11.26
N TYR A 46 18.05 1.10 -11.11
CA TYR A 46 18.50 0.28 -12.24
C TYR A 46 17.36 -0.02 -13.22
N PHE A 47 16.16 -0.36 -12.75
CA PHE A 47 14.99 -0.57 -13.62
C PHE A 47 14.68 0.67 -14.45
N ARG A 48 14.71 1.85 -13.82
CA ARG A 48 14.46 3.12 -14.50
C ARG A 48 15.56 3.43 -15.53
N LYS A 49 16.83 3.19 -15.20
CA LYS A 49 17.96 3.34 -16.16
C LYS A 49 17.79 2.43 -17.36
N LEU A 50 17.48 1.16 -17.09
CA LEU A 50 17.28 0.16 -18.14
C LEU A 50 16.11 0.52 -19.07
N PHE A 51 15.04 1.12 -18.54
CA PHE A 51 13.96 1.68 -19.34
C PHE A 51 14.47 2.75 -20.31
N TYR A 52 15.27 3.71 -19.85
CA TYR A 52 15.81 4.76 -20.71
C TYR A 52 16.83 4.25 -21.73
N GLU A 53 17.61 3.24 -21.37
CA GLU A 53 18.60 2.63 -22.28
C GLU A 53 17.95 1.77 -23.37
N THR A 54 16.89 1.03 -23.04
CA THR A 54 16.29 0.05 -23.95
C THR A 54 15.01 0.53 -24.63
N GLY A 55 14.37 1.58 -24.12
CA GLY A 55 13.03 2.03 -24.52
C GLY A 55 11.90 1.07 -24.12
N LYS A 56 12.19 -0.01 -23.38
CA LYS A 56 11.23 -1.01 -22.96
C LYS A 56 10.77 -0.76 -21.53
N LEU A 57 9.46 -0.58 -21.32
CA LEU A 57 8.90 -0.41 -19.99
C LEU A 57 9.18 -1.63 -19.08
N LEU A 58 9.12 -2.82 -19.64
CA LEU A 58 9.35 -4.09 -18.98
C LEU A 58 10.40 -4.90 -19.78
N PRO A 59 11.69 -4.60 -19.62
CA PRO A 59 12.77 -5.40 -20.24
C PRO A 59 12.82 -6.79 -19.60
N ASN A 60 13.31 -7.77 -20.35
CA ASN A 60 13.28 -9.17 -19.91
C ASN A 60 14.53 -9.59 -19.11
N PHE A 61 15.64 -8.89 -19.29
CA PHE A 61 16.93 -9.33 -18.78
C PHE A 61 17.74 -8.18 -18.17
N ALA A 62 18.35 -8.44 -17.01
CA ALA A 62 19.23 -7.54 -16.29
C ALA A 62 20.68 -8.06 -16.42
N LEU A 63 21.48 -7.46 -17.29
CA LEU A 63 22.86 -7.87 -17.54
C LEU A 63 23.78 -7.63 -16.33
N ASN A 64 23.58 -6.50 -15.66
CA ASN A 64 24.50 -5.99 -14.63
C ASN A 64 24.11 -6.39 -13.20
N LEU A 65 23.10 -7.27 -13.04
CA LEU A 65 22.65 -7.76 -11.72
C LEU A 65 22.90 -9.25 -11.60
N GLY A 66 23.66 -9.64 -10.57
CA GLY A 66 23.90 -11.04 -10.23
C GLY A 66 24.55 -11.88 -11.36
N GLY A 67 25.40 -11.26 -12.19
CA GLY A 67 26.02 -11.92 -13.36
C GLY A 67 25.09 -12.08 -14.56
N GLY A 68 23.96 -11.42 -14.57
CA GLY A 68 22.92 -11.50 -15.59
C GLY A 68 21.79 -12.44 -15.22
N GLN A 69 20.58 -11.92 -15.16
CA GLN A 69 19.39 -12.71 -14.80
C GLN A 69 18.11 -12.15 -15.41
N ASN A 70 17.05 -12.97 -15.37
CA ASN A 70 15.72 -12.51 -15.71
C ASN A 70 15.27 -11.43 -14.72
N ILE A 71 14.91 -10.25 -15.22
CA ILE A 71 14.58 -9.09 -14.38
C ILE A 71 13.32 -9.32 -13.52
N TYR A 72 12.42 -10.20 -13.94
CA TYR A 72 11.22 -10.55 -13.16
C TYR A 72 11.53 -11.24 -11.83
N ASN A 73 12.72 -11.85 -11.68
CA ASN A 73 13.19 -12.36 -10.39
C ASN A 73 13.35 -11.23 -9.35
N LEU A 74 13.44 -9.99 -9.80
CA LEU A 74 13.61 -8.78 -8.99
C LEU A 74 12.30 -8.03 -8.76
N SER A 75 11.15 -8.61 -9.11
CA SER A 75 9.82 -7.99 -8.94
C SER A 75 9.53 -7.60 -7.49
N TYR A 76 10.15 -8.31 -6.53
CA TYR A 76 10.09 -7.97 -5.11
C TYR A 76 10.51 -6.51 -4.82
N TYR A 77 11.45 -5.98 -5.60
CA TYR A 77 11.95 -4.61 -5.46
C TYR A 77 11.16 -3.57 -6.26
N GLY A 78 9.95 -3.90 -6.66
CA GLY A 78 9.03 -2.96 -7.26
C GLY A 78 9.08 -2.84 -8.78
N PHE A 79 9.70 -3.80 -9.50
CA PHE A 79 9.77 -3.79 -10.97
C PHE A 79 8.40 -3.59 -11.64
N LEU A 80 7.36 -4.21 -11.10
CA LEU A 80 5.99 -4.09 -11.60
C LEU A 80 5.16 -3.06 -10.80
N SER A 81 5.73 -2.46 -9.77
CA SER A 81 4.99 -1.55 -8.89
C SER A 81 4.56 -0.28 -9.62
N PRO A 82 3.26 0.04 -9.64
CA PRO A 82 2.77 1.28 -10.24
C PRO A 82 3.46 2.52 -9.69
N VAL A 83 3.82 2.50 -8.39
CA VAL A 83 4.53 3.60 -7.73
C VAL A 83 5.93 3.77 -8.34
N ILE A 84 6.66 2.70 -8.57
CA ILE A 84 7.99 2.76 -9.19
C ILE A 84 7.90 3.14 -10.68
N LEU A 85 6.93 2.58 -11.41
CA LEU A 85 6.72 2.90 -12.82
C LEU A 85 6.41 4.40 -13.04
N ILE A 86 5.66 5.04 -12.14
CA ILE A 86 5.42 6.49 -12.19
C ILE A 86 6.72 7.28 -12.07
N SER A 87 7.74 6.78 -11.36
CA SER A 87 9.05 7.45 -11.24
C SER A 87 9.75 7.64 -12.57
N TYR A 88 9.41 6.86 -13.59
CA TYR A 88 9.99 6.96 -14.93
C TYR A 88 9.59 8.27 -15.65
N LEU A 89 8.53 8.92 -15.20
CA LEU A 89 8.13 10.25 -15.67
C LEU A 89 8.93 11.38 -15.00
N LEU A 90 9.74 11.07 -13.99
CA LEU A 90 10.46 12.04 -13.16
C LEU A 90 11.99 11.75 -13.14
N PRO A 91 12.67 11.76 -14.29
CA PRO A 91 14.07 11.38 -14.40
C PRO A 91 15.02 12.27 -13.57
N PHE A 92 14.61 13.51 -13.33
CA PHE A 92 15.39 14.50 -12.58
C PHE A 92 15.32 14.31 -11.05
N VAL A 93 14.43 13.46 -10.54
CA VAL A 93 14.34 13.13 -9.11
C VAL A 93 15.13 11.85 -8.86
N SER A 94 16.08 11.86 -7.91
CA SER A 94 16.81 10.65 -7.54
C SER A 94 15.83 9.58 -7.03
N MET A 95 16.05 8.31 -7.38
CA MET A 95 15.15 7.21 -6.99
C MET A 95 15.03 7.11 -5.47
N LYS A 96 16.10 7.36 -4.74
CA LYS A 96 16.10 7.42 -3.27
C LYS A 96 15.07 8.41 -2.75
N ASN A 97 15.13 9.67 -3.20
CA ASN A 97 14.22 10.73 -2.77
C ASN A 97 12.78 10.45 -3.23
N TYR A 98 12.65 9.95 -4.46
CA TYR A 98 11.33 9.57 -5.00
C TYR A 98 10.63 8.53 -4.13
N ILE A 99 11.30 7.42 -3.79
CA ILE A 99 10.71 6.35 -2.96
C ILE A 99 10.34 6.90 -1.58
N ILE A 100 11.19 7.70 -0.97
CA ILE A 100 10.90 8.30 0.34
C ILE A 100 9.63 9.16 0.28
N ILE A 101 9.60 10.12 -0.64
CA ILE A 101 8.48 11.08 -0.75
C ILE A 101 7.19 10.36 -1.12
N SER A 102 7.22 9.50 -2.15
CA SER A 102 6.03 8.78 -2.60
C SER A 102 5.47 7.86 -1.51
N SER A 103 6.33 7.16 -0.77
CA SER A 103 5.89 6.27 0.30
C SER A 103 5.28 7.03 1.49
N ILE A 104 5.85 8.18 1.87
CA ILE A 104 5.27 9.06 2.90
C ILE A 104 3.88 9.54 2.47
N LEU A 105 3.74 9.97 1.22
CA LEU A 105 2.45 10.39 0.67
C LEU A 105 1.44 9.24 0.67
N LEU A 106 1.86 8.02 0.33
CA LEU A 106 0.99 6.84 0.33
C LEU A 106 0.56 6.44 1.75
N ILE A 107 1.44 6.56 2.75
CA ILE A 107 1.05 6.37 4.15
C ILE A 107 0.00 7.41 4.57
N TYR A 108 0.27 8.68 4.26
CA TYR A 108 -0.69 9.75 4.55
C TYR A 108 -2.04 9.50 3.86
N PHE A 109 -2.02 9.14 2.60
CA PHE A 109 -3.22 8.75 1.86
C PHE A 109 -3.96 7.59 2.52
N SER A 110 -3.22 6.58 3.00
CA SER A 110 -3.79 5.44 3.72
C SER A 110 -4.51 5.87 4.99
N VAL A 111 -3.93 6.78 5.76
CA VAL A 111 -4.55 7.34 6.97
C VAL A 111 -5.88 8.04 6.65
N ILE A 112 -5.89 8.88 5.61
CA ILE A 112 -7.11 9.61 5.22
C ILE A 112 -8.17 8.67 4.62
N LEU A 113 -7.77 7.69 3.81
CA LEU A 113 -8.67 6.67 3.27
C LEU A 113 -9.26 5.80 4.39
N PHE A 114 -8.43 5.37 5.34
CA PHE A 114 -8.88 4.60 6.49
C PHE A 114 -9.89 5.37 7.34
N TYR A 115 -9.60 6.64 7.66
CA TYR A 115 -10.54 7.50 8.37
C TYR A 115 -11.88 7.62 7.62
N LYS A 116 -11.85 7.89 6.32
CA LYS A 116 -13.07 8.00 5.51
C LYS A 116 -13.86 6.68 5.49
N TRP A 117 -13.18 5.56 5.34
CA TRP A 117 -13.80 4.24 5.33
C TRP A 117 -14.43 3.90 6.68
N ILE A 118 -13.69 4.07 7.78
CA ILE A 118 -14.18 3.72 9.11
C ILE A 118 -15.31 4.67 9.58
N SER A 119 -15.32 5.93 9.09
CA SER A 119 -16.38 6.91 9.36
C SER A 119 -17.73 6.55 8.72
N THR A 120 -17.79 5.59 7.82
CA THR A 120 -19.04 5.03 7.30
C THR A 120 -19.66 3.99 8.25
N LYS A 121 -18.92 3.53 9.25
CA LYS A 121 -19.28 2.42 10.14
C LYS A 121 -19.43 2.83 11.60
N PHE A 122 -18.72 3.85 12.01
CA PHE A 122 -18.66 4.32 13.39
C PHE A 122 -18.84 5.84 13.46
N ASP A 123 -19.13 6.33 14.66
CA ASP A 123 -19.18 7.75 14.92
C ASP A 123 -17.81 8.44 14.71
N ASP A 124 -17.84 9.75 14.68
CA ASP A 124 -16.67 10.58 14.39
C ASP A 124 -15.52 10.40 15.40
N LYS A 125 -15.85 10.23 16.71
CA LYS A 125 -14.85 10.05 17.76
C LYS A 125 -14.16 8.69 17.65
N MET A 126 -14.94 7.64 17.49
CA MET A 126 -14.41 6.27 17.32
C MET A 126 -13.61 6.15 16.01
N SER A 127 -14.09 6.75 14.93
CA SER A 127 -13.36 6.76 13.65
C SER A 127 -12.01 7.46 13.75
N PHE A 128 -11.94 8.58 14.47
CA PHE A 128 -10.68 9.28 14.70
C PHE A 128 -9.71 8.43 15.53
N ILE A 129 -10.17 7.87 16.67
CA ILE A 129 -9.34 7.02 17.54
C ILE A 129 -8.84 5.80 16.80
N SER A 130 -9.71 5.10 16.08
CA SER A 130 -9.34 3.92 15.27
C SER A 130 -8.28 4.27 14.21
N THR A 131 -8.36 5.46 13.61
CA THR A 131 -7.37 5.91 12.62
C THR A 131 -6.03 6.22 13.27
N VAL A 132 -6.02 6.79 14.47
CA VAL A 132 -4.77 7.00 15.23
C VAL A 132 -4.14 5.66 15.61
N ILE A 133 -4.93 4.69 16.09
CA ILE A 133 -4.45 3.34 16.41
C ILE A 133 -3.90 2.66 15.14
N PHE A 134 -4.58 2.79 14.00
CA PHE A 134 -4.08 2.29 12.71
C PHE A 134 -2.71 2.87 12.37
N LEU A 135 -2.53 4.19 12.47
CA LEU A 135 -1.25 4.84 12.19
C LEU A 135 -0.13 4.40 13.16
N LEU A 136 -0.47 4.17 14.43
CA LEU A 136 0.46 3.72 15.47
C LEU A 136 0.65 2.20 15.50
N SER A 137 0.05 1.46 14.57
CA SER A 137 0.21 0.01 14.52
C SER A 137 1.66 -0.40 14.24
N THR A 138 2.10 -1.48 14.86
CA THR A 138 3.48 -1.98 14.73
C THR A 138 3.94 -2.16 13.28
N PRO A 139 3.14 -2.71 12.35
CA PRO A 139 3.55 -2.83 10.96
C PRO A 139 3.86 -1.49 10.30
N LEU A 140 3.02 -0.46 10.52
CA LEU A 140 3.26 0.88 9.95
C LEU A 140 4.47 1.55 10.59
N LEU A 141 4.61 1.49 11.92
CA LEU A 141 5.77 2.03 12.63
C LEU A 141 7.07 1.40 12.13
N PHE A 142 7.13 0.06 12.07
CA PHE A 142 8.33 -0.67 11.67
C PHE A 142 8.73 -0.36 10.23
N HIS A 143 7.78 -0.43 9.28
CA HIS A 143 8.10 -0.20 7.87
C HIS A 143 8.37 1.25 7.53
N THR A 144 7.67 2.21 8.17
CA THR A 144 7.99 3.64 8.02
C THR A 144 9.43 3.94 8.39
N HIS A 145 9.98 3.20 9.36
CA HIS A 145 11.32 3.37 9.85
C HIS A 145 12.38 2.62 9.01
N ARG A 146 12.09 1.39 8.56
CA ARG A 146 13.10 0.50 7.95
C ARG A 146 12.90 0.19 6.46
N HIS A 147 11.69 -0.09 6.05
CA HIS A 147 11.38 -0.64 4.72
C HIS A 147 10.21 0.10 4.11
N ILE A 148 10.32 1.41 4.05
CA ILE A 148 9.20 2.30 3.72
C ILE A 148 8.47 1.94 2.42
N MET A 149 9.17 1.43 1.42
CA MET A 149 8.54 1.04 0.15
C MET A 149 7.58 -0.15 0.28
N PHE A 150 7.75 -0.99 1.30
CA PHE A 150 6.93 -2.20 1.47
C PHE A 150 5.51 -1.91 1.97
N ILE A 151 5.24 -0.70 2.45
CA ILE A 151 3.88 -0.30 2.82
C ILE A 151 3.12 0.41 1.70
N ASN A 152 3.71 0.52 0.51
CA ASN A 152 3.08 1.20 -0.63
C ASN A 152 1.79 0.51 -1.12
N TYR A 153 1.55 -0.75 -0.75
CA TYR A 153 0.28 -1.45 -1.03
C TYR A 153 -0.87 -1.02 -0.10
N MET A 154 -0.59 -0.37 1.03
CA MET A 154 -1.58 -0.05 2.08
C MET A 154 -2.79 0.75 1.58
N PRO A 155 -2.64 1.84 0.79
CA PRO A 155 -3.81 2.56 0.29
C PRO A 155 -4.68 1.68 -0.62
N PHE A 156 -4.08 0.78 -1.39
CA PHE A 156 -4.80 -0.15 -2.26
C PHE A 156 -5.54 -1.22 -1.45
N LEU A 157 -4.98 -1.68 -0.33
CA LEU A 157 -5.67 -2.55 0.62
C LEU A 157 -6.94 -1.87 1.15
N ILE A 158 -6.85 -0.61 1.60
CA ILE A 158 -8.01 0.11 2.13
C ILE A 158 -9.06 0.33 1.03
N LEU A 159 -8.62 0.66 -0.20
CA LEU A 159 -9.51 0.73 -1.36
C LEU A 159 -10.18 -0.62 -1.66
N GLY A 160 -9.46 -1.73 -1.45
CA GLY A 160 -10.00 -3.07 -1.55
C GLY A 160 -11.12 -3.35 -0.53
N LEU A 161 -10.91 -2.94 0.73
CA LEU A 161 -11.95 -3.05 1.77
C LEU A 161 -13.19 -2.20 1.43
N ILE A 162 -13.00 -0.98 0.94
CA ILE A 162 -14.07 -0.13 0.40
C ILE A 162 -14.73 -0.80 -0.81
N GLY A 163 -13.94 -1.47 -1.65
CA GLY A 163 -14.40 -2.23 -2.80
C GLY A 163 -15.32 -3.39 -2.41
N VAL A 164 -14.98 -4.10 -1.33
CA VAL A 164 -15.85 -5.15 -0.74
C VAL A 164 -17.18 -4.55 -0.30
N ASP A 165 -17.18 -3.44 0.44
CA ASP A 165 -18.42 -2.76 0.83
C ASP A 165 -19.28 -2.43 -0.39
N LYS A 166 -18.70 -1.80 -1.42
CA LYS A 166 -19.41 -1.44 -2.66
C LYS A 166 -19.91 -2.66 -3.44
N TYR A 167 -19.17 -3.75 -3.43
CA TYR A 167 -19.60 -4.98 -4.06
C TYR A 167 -20.89 -5.49 -3.40
N PHE A 168 -20.90 -5.60 -2.09
CA PHE A 168 -22.06 -6.08 -1.36
C PHE A 168 -23.24 -5.09 -1.31
N GLU A 169 -22.98 -3.78 -1.34
CA GLU A 169 -24.04 -2.75 -1.28
C GLU A 169 -24.63 -2.40 -2.63
N GLN A 170 -23.80 -2.35 -3.68
CA GLN A 170 -24.16 -1.82 -4.97
C GLN A 170 -23.90 -2.78 -6.14
N ASN A 171 -23.42 -3.99 -5.87
CA ASN A 171 -22.95 -4.96 -6.87
C ASN A 171 -21.88 -4.40 -7.84
N LYS A 172 -21.03 -3.48 -7.36
CA LYS A 172 -19.96 -2.84 -8.15
C LYS A 172 -18.63 -3.52 -7.87
N LYS A 173 -18.11 -4.26 -8.85
CA LYS A 173 -16.87 -5.04 -8.75
C LYS A 173 -15.60 -4.23 -9.09
N SER A 174 -15.74 -3.17 -9.88
CA SER A 174 -14.58 -2.49 -10.50
C SER A 174 -13.52 -2.00 -9.50
N LEU A 175 -13.93 -1.40 -8.37
CA LEU A 175 -13.00 -0.91 -7.36
C LEU A 175 -12.27 -2.07 -6.68
N LEU A 176 -12.96 -3.16 -6.35
CA LEU A 176 -12.36 -4.34 -5.74
C LEU A 176 -11.33 -4.97 -6.69
N THR A 177 -11.71 -5.20 -7.96
CA THR A 177 -10.82 -5.77 -8.98
C THR A 177 -9.56 -4.91 -9.18
N LEU A 178 -9.75 -3.59 -9.34
CA LEU A 178 -8.63 -2.67 -9.50
C LEU A 178 -7.72 -2.67 -8.27
N SER A 179 -8.28 -2.68 -7.06
CA SER A 179 -7.51 -2.69 -5.83
C SER A 179 -6.69 -3.96 -5.68
N VAL A 180 -7.28 -5.14 -5.95
CA VAL A 180 -6.59 -6.42 -5.94
C VAL A 180 -5.42 -6.42 -6.93
N PHE A 181 -5.65 -5.95 -8.16
CA PHE A 181 -4.60 -5.80 -9.16
C PHE A 181 -3.45 -4.90 -8.66
N LEU A 182 -3.77 -3.71 -8.13
CA LEU A 182 -2.76 -2.77 -7.64
C LEU A 182 -2.00 -3.30 -6.42
N ILE A 183 -2.65 -4.07 -5.53
CA ILE A 183 -1.99 -4.73 -4.40
C ILE A 183 -0.94 -5.72 -4.90
N ILE A 184 -1.32 -6.61 -5.82
CA ILE A 184 -0.41 -7.64 -6.38
C ILE A 184 0.78 -6.97 -7.07
N MET A 185 0.52 -5.95 -7.90
CA MET A 185 1.56 -5.24 -8.64
C MET A 185 2.47 -4.41 -7.73
N SER A 186 1.99 -3.93 -6.58
CA SER A 186 2.78 -3.10 -5.67
C SER A 186 3.76 -3.90 -4.82
N SER A 187 3.41 -5.11 -4.42
CA SER A 187 4.25 -5.92 -3.54
C SER A 187 3.91 -7.40 -3.64
N TYR A 188 4.81 -8.16 -4.22
CA TYR A 188 4.67 -9.62 -4.34
C TYR A 188 4.47 -10.31 -2.98
N PHE A 189 5.29 -9.96 -1.98
CA PHE A 189 5.27 -10.62 -0.68
C PHE A 189 4.07 -10.20 0.18
N PHE A 190 3.86 -8.88 0.32
CA PHE A 190 2.80 -8.36 1.20
C PHE A 190 1.40 -8.47 0.59
N SER A 191 1.29 -8.70 -0.72
CA SER A 191 0.00 -8.92 -1.39
C SER A 191 -0.75 -10.12 -0.82
N VAL A 192 -0.06 -11.18 -0.45
CA VAL A 192 -0.69 -12.39 0.12
C VAL A 192 -1.48 -12.07 1.37
N GLY A 193 -0.84 -11.39 2.35
CA GLY A 193 -1.50 -10.98 3.59
C GLY A 193 -2.66 -10.00 3.34
N ALA A 194 -2.48 -9.06 2.40
CA ALA A 194 -3.51 -8.10 2.04
C ALA A 194 -4.74 -8.78 1.40
N LEU A 195 -4.52 -9.73 0.50
CA LEU A 195 -5.60 -10.51 -0.15
C LEU A 195 -6.36 -11.37 0.87
N VAL A 196 -5.64 -12.03 1.77
CA VAL A 196 -6.27 -12.79 2.88
C VAL A 196 -7.13 -11.86 3.74
N GLY A 197 -6.63 -10.66 4.06
CA GLY A 197 -7.39 -9.65 4.80
C GLY A 197 -8.69 -9.22 4.08
N ILE A 198 -8.62 -9.00 2.76
CA ILE A 198 -9.80 -8.68 1.93
C ILE A 198 -10.80 -9.84 1.93
N VAL A 199 -10.33 -11.09 1.80
CA VAL A 199 -11.19 -12.28 1.83
C VAL A 199 -11.87 -12.42 3.18
N ILE A 200 -11.12 -12.32 4.30
CA ILE A 200 -11.69 -12.40 5.65
C ILE A 200 -12.74 -11.31 5.86
N TYR A 201 -12.47 -10.09 5.41
CA TYR A 201 -13.44 -9.00 5.49
C TYR A 201 -14.69 -9.26 4.64
N GLY A 202 -14.51 -9.79 3.43
CA GLY A 202 -15.62 -10.20 2.56
C GLY A 202 -16.50 -11.27 3.20
N ILE A 203 -15.87 -12.28 3.82
CA ILE A 203 -16.57 -13.32 4.59
C ILE A 203 -17.37 -12.70 5.74
N TYR A 204 -16.75 -11.81 6.50
CA TYR A 204 -17.42 -11.11 7.60
C TYR A 204 -18.67 -10.34 7.13
N ILE A 205 -18.56 -9.57 6.04
CA ILE A 205 -19.70 -8.83 5.48
C ILE A 205 -20.79 -9.77 4.96
N TYR A 206 -20.38 -10.87 4.31
CA TYR A 206 -21.33 -11.88 3.83
C TYR A 206 -22.13 -12.52 4.98
N ILE A 207 -21.44 -12.94 6.05
CA ILE A 207 -22.07 -13.52 7.25
C ILE A 207 -23.01 -12.50 7.90
N LYS A 208 -22.57 -11.27 8.08
CA LYS A 208 -23.37 -10.22 8.72
C LYS A 208 -24.68 -9.91 7.99
N ARG A 209 -24.74 -10.15 6.68
CA ARG A 209 -25.91 -9.84 5.85
C ARG A 209 -26.90 -10.99 5.69
N ASN A 210 -26.49 -12.19 6.03
CA ASN A 210 -27.31 -13.39 5.82
C ASN A 210 -27.48 -14.14 7.14
N ASP A 211 -28.67 -14.07 7.73
CA ASP A 211 -28.97 -14.70 9.03
C ASP A 211 -29.02 -16.25 8.99
N ASN A 212 -29.19 -16.85 7.79
CA ASN A 212 -29.28 -18.30 7.57
C ASN A 212 -28.22 -18.81 6.61
N ILE A 213 -26.94 -18.80 7.03
CA ILE A 213 -25.86 -19.31 6.19
C ILE A 213 -25.65 -20.80 6.44
N THR A 214 -25.78 -21.58 5.37
CA THR A 214 -25.23 -22.94 5.32
C THR A 214 -23.84 -22.90 4.72
N PHE A 215 -22.95 -23.79 5.17
CA PHE A 215 -21.59 -23.92 4.61
C PHE A 215 -21.59 -24.10 3.08
N LYS A 216 -22.58 -24.81 2.56
CA LYS A 216 -22.79 -25.01 1.12
C LYS A 216 -23.09 -23.69 0.39
N SER A 217 -23.97 -22.84 0.93
CA SER A 217 -24.31 -21.54 0.32
C SER A 217 -23.12 -20.58 0.35
N PHE A 218 -22.29 -20.66 1.39
CA PHE A 218 -21.05 -19.90 1.50
C PHE A 218 -20.04 -20.28 0.40
N LEU A 219 -19.80 -21.57 0.18
CA LEU A 219 -18.90 -22.03 -0.89
C LEU A 219 -19.39 -21.60 -2.28
N ILE A 220 -20.70 -21.72 -2.55
CA ILE A 220 -21.28 -21.30 -3.83
C ILE A 220 -21.13 -19.79 -4.06
N ALA A 221 -21.26 -18.98 -3.02
CA ALA A 221 -21.07 -17.53 -3.12
C ALA A 221 -19.61 -17.12 -3.41
N GLY A 222 -18.66 -17.91 -2.91
CA GLY A 222 -17.23 -17.68 -3.16
C GLY A 222 -16.78 -18.00 -4.60
N PHE A 223 -17.59 -18.76 -5.37
CA PHE A 223 -17.32 -19.09 -6.78
C PHE A 223 -18.06 -18.20 -7.80
N LYS A 224 -18.89 -17.28 -7.36
CA LYS A 224 -19.58 -16.29 -8.20
C LYS A 224 -18.85 -14.94 -8.20
#